data_52b7d6f43ce0c370dddbc5710d41dca2
#
_entry.id   52b7d6f43ce0c370dddbc5710d41dca2
#
_cell.length_a   1.000
_cell.length_b   1.000
_cell.length_c   1.000
_cell.angle_alpha   90.00
_cell.angle_beta   90.00
_cell.angle_gamma   90.00
#
_symmetry.space_group_name_H-M   'P 1'
#
loop_
_entity.id
_entity.type
_entity.pdbx_description
1 polymer ?
#
loop_
_entity_poly.entity_id
_entity_poly.type
_entity_poly.pdbx_seq_one_letter_code
_entity_poly.pdbx_strand_id
1 'polypeptide(L)'
;MKKLTLPFLMILFMMGSCTSVNDPSKENLSLIENYIQAVEDLDYNSMDAVLDDDYLGLGPSFGDSIGKVDAIKNWKTNVENLYEKIEYVRSKNAAISILDGENQGDWISNWAELHITYKDGGDVIIWANSIYQIKDKKIVKSFTFYNEADALQQLGYVFVNPNDL
;
A
#
# COMPACT_ATOMS: atom_id res chain seq x y z
N MET A 1 -24.49 34.18 -69.78
CA MET A 1 -23.26 33.92 -69.03
C MET A 1 -23.69 33.78 -67.55
N LYS A 2 -23.83 32.52 -67.09
CA LYS A 2 -24.24 32.20 -65.70
C LYS A 2 -22.97 32.02 -64.86
N LYS A 3 -22.78 32.90 -63.87
CA LYS A 3 -21.69 32.78 -62.86
C LYS A 3 -22.07 31.71 -61.85
N LEU A 4 -21.26 30.62 -61.85
CA LEU A 4 -21.36 29.53 -60.87
C LEU A 4 -20.57 29.94 -59.64
N THR A 5 -21.25 30.27 -58.54
CA THR A 5 -20.62 30.51 -57.24
C THR A 5 -20.51 29.21 -56.49
N LEU A 6 -19.26 28.75 -56.29
CA LEU A 6 -18.90 27.58 -55.50
C LEU A 6 -18.96 27.92 -54.01
N PRO A 7 -19.74 27.22 -53.16
CA PRO A 7 -19.69 27.44 -51.72
C PRO A 7 -18.43 26.78 -51.15
N PHE A 8 -17.59 27.58 -50.50
CA PHE A 8 -16.42 27.16 -49.76
C PHE A 8 -16.87 26.44 -48.49
N LEU A 9 -16.84 25.11 -48.50
CA LEU A 9 -17.17 24.26 -47.37
C LEU A 9 -16.01 24.29 -46.35
N MET A 10 -16.15 25.11 -45.31
CA MET A 10 -15.21 25.23 -44.21
C MET A 10 -15.34 24.01 -43.30
N ILE A 11 -14.50 23.00 -43.49
CA ILE A 11 -14.41 21.84 -42.61
C ILE A 11 -13.71 22.29 -41.34
N LEU A 12 -14.50 22.48 -40.27
CA LEU A 12 -14.00 22.73 -38.92
C LEU A 12 -13.42 21.44 -38.37
N PHE A 13 -12.10 21.30 -38.40
CA PHE A 13 -11.38 20.23 -37.71
C PHE A 13 -11.50 20.42 -36.20
N MET A 14 -12.49 19.78 -35.56
CA MET A 14 -12.53 19.65 -34.13
C MET A 14 -11.38 18.68 -33.74
N MET A 15 -10.21 19.24 -33.43
CA MET A 15 -9.19 18.52 -32.70
C MET A 15 -9.74 18.27 -31.30
N GLY A 16 -10.34 17.10 -31.09
CA GLY A 16 -10.64 16.58 -29.77
C GLY A 16 -9.34 16.43 -29.01
N SER A 17 -9.01 17.42 -28.18
CA SER A 17 -7.96 17.29 -27.19
C SER A 17 -8.39 16.19 -26.23
N CYS A 18 -7.86 14.97 -26.42
CA CYS A 18 -7.86 13.98 -25.35
C CYS A 18 -6.96 14.53 -24.25
N THR A 19 -7.53 15.32 -23.35
CA THR A 19 -6.92 15.51 -22.03
C THR A 19 -6.93 14.13 -21.37
N SER A 20 -5.76 13.53 -21.20
CA SER A 20 -5.62 12.40 -20.30
C SER A 20 -6.08 12.89 -18.93
N VAL A 21 -7.28 12.51 -18.55
CA VAL A 21 -7.75 12.67 -17.17
C VAL A 21 -6.78 11.85 -16.35
N ASN A 22 -5.89 12.52 -15.59
CA ASN A 22 -5.10 11.86 -14.57
C ASN A 22 -6.12 11.20 -13.65
N ASP A 23 -6.18 9.89 -13.71
CA ASP A 23 -7.03 9.08 -12.84
C ASP A 23 -6.29 8.96 -11.49
N PRO A 24 -6.76 9.64 -10.42
CA PRO A 24 -6.09 9.60 -9.12
C PRO A 24 -5.90 8.17 -8.61
N SER A 25 -6.79 7.25 -9.00
CA SER A 25 -6.70 5.85 -8.59
C SER A 25 -5.45 5.16 -9.15
N LYS A 26 -5.00 5.51 -10.36
CA LYS A 26 -3.78 4.95 -10.95
C LYS A 26 -2.51 5.46 -10.27
N GLU A 27 -2.47 6.76 -9.95
CA GLU A 27 -1.35 7.33 -9.20
C GLU A 27 -1.25 6.69 -7.80
N ASN A 28 -2.38 6.52 -7.13
CA ASN A 28 -2.45 5.91 -5.81
C ASN A 28 -2.05 4.42 -5.85
N LEU A 29 -2.46 3.68 -6.87
CA LEU A 29 -2.02 2.30 -7.08
C LEU A 29 -0.50 2.23 -7.26
N SER A 30 0.08 3.09 -8.10
CA SER A 30 1.53 3.13 -8.32
C SER A 30 2.29 3.53 -7.06
N LEU A 31 1.74 4.43 -6.23
CA LEU A 31 2.34 4.78 -4.94
C LEU A 31 2.47 3.55 -4.03
N ILE A 32 1.41 2.74 -3.93
CA ILE A 32 1.42 1.54 -3.09
C ILE A 32 2.29 0.44 -3.69
N GLU A 33 2.33 0.28 -5.02
CA GLU A 33 3.27 -0.64 -5.68
C GLU A 33 4.72 -0.28 -5.35
N ASN A 34 5.08 1.00 -5.41
CA ASN A 34 6.42 1.48 -5.03
C ASN A 34 6.71 1.28 -3.53
N TYR A 35 5.70 1.48 -2.67
CA TYR A 35 5.85 1.22 -1.24
C TYR A 35 6.07 -0.27 -0.95
N ILE A 36 5.32 -1.16 -1.59
CA ILE A 36 5.50 -2.62 -1.48
C ILE A 36 6.90 -3.01 -1.96
N GLN A 37 7.35 -2.48 -3.09
CA GLN A 37 8.71 -2.74 -3.58
C GLN A 37 9.77 -2.29 -2.58
N ALA A 38 9.60 -1.12 -1.95
CA ALA A 38 10.51 -0.66 -0.90
C ALA A 38 10.52 -1.60 0.32
N VAL A 39 9.39 -2.22 0.65
CA VAL A 39 9.33 -3.25 1.71
C VAL A 39 10.10 -4.51 1.30
N GLU A 40 9.91 -5.00 0.05
CA GLU A 40 10.63 -6.15 -0.48
C GLU A 40 12.15 -5.91 -0.57
N ASP A 41 12.54 -4.69 -0.96
CA ASP A 41 13.94 -4.27 -1.04
C ASP A 41 14.56 -3.97 0.35
N LEU A 42 13.76 -4.05 1.43
CA LEU A 42 14.14 -3.68 2.80
C LEU A 42 14.65 -2.22 2.89
N ASP A 43 14.17 -1.34 1.99
CA ASP A 43 14.56 0.07 1.89
C ASP A 43 13.66 0.97 2.74
N TYR A 44 14.00 1.09 4.03
CA TYR A 44 13.24 1.93 4.95
C TYR A 44 13.31 3.44 4.61
N ASN A 45 14.28 3.90 3.82
CA ASN A 45 14.34 5.30 3.39
C ASN A 45 13.27 5.59 2.32
N SER A 46 13.09 4.70 1.35
CA SER A 46 12.01 4.80 0.36
C SER A 46 10.63 4.65 1.01
N MET A 47 10.50 3.81 2.04
CA MET A 47 9.27 3.73 2.84
C MET A 47 8.98 5.05 3.56
N ASP A 48 9.98 5.67 4.22
CA ASP A 48 9.84 6.97 4.90
C ASP A 48 9.38 8.06 3.94
N ALA A 49 9.94 8.06 2.73
CA ALA A 49 9.65 9.08 1.72
C ALA A 49 8.17 9.13 1.28
N VAL A 50 7.42 8.05 1.41
CA VAL A 50 6.00 7.98 1.00
C VAL A 50 5.02 8.11 2.16
N LEU A 51 5.48 8.01 3.42
CA LEU A 51 4.64 8.26 4.59
C LEU A 51 4.48 9.77 4.83
N ASP A 52 3.27 10.17 5.22
CA ASP A 52 2.98 11.53 5.70
C ASP A 52 3.63 11.76 7.08
N ASP A 53 3.92 13.01 7.43
CA ASP A 53 4.52 13.33 8.73
C ASP A 53 3.55 13.00 9.90
N ASP A 54 2.24 13.11 9.64
CA ASP A 54 1.17 12.76 10.59
C ASP A 54 0.64 11.32 10.38
N TYR A 55 1.42 10.44 9.72
CA TYR A 55 1.03 9.06 9.45
C TYR A 55 0.65 8.30 10.73
N LEU A 56 -0.43 7.51 10.62
CA LEU A 56 -0.92 6.61 11.65
C LEU A 56 -1.11 5.19 11.10
N GLY A 57 -0.28 4.25 11.56
CA GLY A 57 -0.44 2.82 11.32
C GLY A 57 -1.24 2.17 12.46
N LEU A 58 -2.15 1.26 12.12
CA LEU A 58 -3.02 0.52 13.04
C LEU A 58 -2.93 -0.99 12.78
N GLY A 59 -2.94 -1.77 13.84
CA GLY A 59 -2.91 -3.23 13.80
C GLY A 59 -1.49 -3.82 13.87
N PRO A 60 -1.38 -5.18 13.82
CA PRO A 60 -2.44 -6.15 13.55
C PRO A 60 -3.40 -6.37 14.73
N SER A 61 -2.96 -6.16 15.97
CA SER A 61 -3.79 -6.33 17.17
C SER A 61 -4.69 -5.13 17.40
N PHE A 62 -5.89 -5.36 17.95
CA PHE A 62 -6.80 -4.29 18.31
C PHE A 62 -6.19 -3.36 19.35
N GLY A 63 -6.15 -2.06 19.04
CA GLY A 63 -5.57 -1.03 19.90
C GLY A 63 -4.11 -0.68 19.58
N ASP A 64 -3.43 -1.45 18.76
CA ASP A 64 -2.09 -1.11 18.31
C ASP A 64 -2.12 0.09 17.36
N SER A 65 -1.24 1.04 17.65
CA SER A 65 -1.06 2.21 16.80
C SER A 65 0.39 2.69 16.81
N ILE A 66 0.84 3.22 15.67
CA ILE A 66 2.21 3.70 15.51
C ILE A 66 2.24 4.92 14.60
N GLY A 67 2.96 5.97 15.00
CA GLY A 67 3.24 7.12 14.16
C GLY A 67 4.47 6.90 13.26
N LYS A 68 4.67 7.80 12.27
CA LYS A 68 5.75 7.71 11.27
C LYS A 68 7.12 7.46 11.89
N VAL A 69 7.53 8.28 12.86
CA VAL A 69 8.88 8.23 13.45
C VAL A 69 9.18 6.85 14.03
N ASP A 70 8.24 6.31 14.80
CA ASP A 70 8.42 4.99 15.43
C ASP A 70 8.28 3.87 14.41
N ALA A 71 7.41 4.01 13.38
CA ALA A 71 7.28 3.04 12.31
C ALA A 71 8.60 2.87 11.54
N ILE A 72 9.22 3.97 11.13
CA ILE A 72 10.50 3.92 10.41
C ILE A 72 11.62 3.42 11.30
N LYS A 73 11.66 3.82 12.57
CA LYS A 73 12.62 3.29 13.54
C LYS A 73 12.50 1.79 13.72
N ASN A 74 11.26 1.28 13.83
CA ASN A 74 11.01 -0.16 13.94
C ASN A 74 11.42 -0.89 12.66
N TRP A 75 11.07 -0.36 11.48
CA TRP A 75 11.49 -0.92 10.20
C TRP A 75 13.02 -1.00 10.10
N LYS A 76 13.73 0.09 10.40
CA LYS A 76 15.18 0.10 10.40
C LYS A 76 15.74 -0.98 11.32
N THR A 77 15.24 -1.09 12.55
CA THR A 77 15.68 -2.09 13.52
C THR A 77 15.43 -3.52 12.99
N ASN A 78 14.26 -3.75 12.40
CA ASN A 78 13.88 -5.07 11.86
C ASN A 78 14.70 -5.43 10.63
N VAL A 79 14.96 -4.50 9.72
CA VAL A 79 15.83 -4.71 8.54
C VAL A 79 17.27 -5.02 8.97
N GLU A 80 17.78 -4.32 9.95
CA GLU A 80 19.15 -4.52 10.43
C GLU A 80 19.34 -5.83 11.19
N ASN A 81 18.33 -6.29 11.95
CA ASN A 81 18.51 -7.36 12.92
C ASN A 81 17.62 -8.60 12.70
N LEU A 82 16.53 -8.49 11.94
CA LEU A 82 15.51 -9.52 11.93
C LEU A 82 15.27 -10.11 10.53
N TYR A 83 14.97 -9.26 9.53
CA TYR A 83 14.60 -9.73 8.20
C TYR A 83 15.80 -9.96 7.29
N GLU A 84 15.86 -11.14 6.68
CA GLU A 84 16.74 -11.45 5.56
C GLU A 84 16.06 -11.13 4.23
N LYS A 85 14.75 -11.47 4.12
CA LYS A 85 13.97 -11.32 2.90
C LYS A 85 12.48 -11.18 3.21
N ILE A 86 11.78 -10.36 2.41
CA ILE A 86 10.31 -10.26 2.39
C ILE A 86 9.87 -10.31 0.94
N GLU A 87 8.87 -11.14 0.62
CA GLU A 87 8.29 -11.27 -0.71
C GLU A 87 6.76 -11.19 -0.65
N TYR A 88 6.20 -10.35 -1.50
CA TYR A 88 4.75 -10.22 -1.70
C TYR A 88 4.30 -11.12 -2.85
N VAL A 89 4.13 -12.40 -2.58
CA VAL A 89 3.68 -13.38 -3.57
C VAL A 89 2.17 -13.23 -3.79
N ARG A 90 1.72 -13.37 -5.05
CA ARG A 90 0.28 -13.24 -5.40
C ARG A 90 -0.36 -11.93 -4.93
N SER A 91 0.42 -10.86 -4.85
CA SER A 91 -0.05 -9.54 -4.43
C SER A 91 -1.08 -8.96 -5.39
N LYS A 92 -2.13 -8.32 -4.85
CA LYS A 92 -3.17 -7.61 -5.58
C LYS A 92 -3.53 -6.32 -4.87
N ASN A 93 -3.68 -5.26 -5.66
CA ASN A 93 -4.12 -3.95 -5.21
C ASN A 93 -5.51 -3.64 -5.75
N ALA A 94 -6.35 -3.01 -4.94
CA ALA A 94 -7.65 -2.47 -5.34
C ALA A 94 -7.82 -1.04 -4.80
N ALA A 95 -8.23 -0.12 -5.67
CA ALA A 95 -8.59 1.23 -5.28
C ALA A 95 -10.02 1.26 -4.72
N ILE A 96 -10.22 1.99 -3.62
CA ILE A 96 -11.47 2.16 -2.91
C ILE A 96 -11.65 3.65 -2.63
N SER A 97 -12.82 4.21 -2.93
CA SER A 97 -13.18 5.57 -2.53
C SER A 97 -14.30 5.51 -1.50
N ILE A 98 -14.04 6.05 -0.30
CA ILE A 98 -15.03 6.19 0.77
C ILE A 98 -15.58 7.61 0.70
N LEU A 99 -16.89 7.73 0.46
CA LEU A 99 -17.51 9.00 0.09
C LEU A 99 -17.82 9.90 1.28
N ASP A 100 -17.99 9.32 2.48
CA ASP A 100 -18.37 10.07 3.68
C ASP A 100 -17.85 9.39 4.97
N GLY A 101 -17.98 10.09 6.10
CA GLY A 101 -17.63 9.61 7.42
C GLY A 101 -16.16 9.81 7.79
N GLU A 102 -15.77 9.28 8.94
CA GLU A 102 -14.43 9.47 9.53
C GLU A 102 -13.28 8.97 8.63
N ASN A 103 -13.55 7.95 7.81
CA ASN A 103 -12.57 7.38 6.91
C ASN A 103 -12.75 7.84 5.46
N GLN A 104 -13.44 8.97 5.23
CA GLN A 104 -13.61 9.54 3.89
C GLN A 104 -12.27 9.74 3.19
N GLY A 105 -12.20 9.40 1.90
CA GLY A 105 -11.03 9.60 1.06
C GLY A 105 -10.72 8.42 0.16
N ASP A 106 -9.57 8.49 -0.46
CA ASP A 106 -9.07 7.46 -1.37
C ASP A 106 -8.19 6.46 -0.61
N TRP A 107 -8.46 5.18 -0.84
CA TRP A 107 -7.80 4.09 -0.20
C TRP A 107 -7.31 3.06 -1.23
N ILE A 108 -6.20 2.41 -0.93
CA ILE A 108 -5.75 1.21 -1.64
C ILE A 108 -5.73 0.05 -0.66
N SER A 109 -6.44 -1.02 -1.01
CA SER A 109 -6.33 -2.31 -0.31
C SER A 109 -5.33 -3.18 -1.06
N ASN A 110 -4.33 -3.66 -0.35
CA ASN A 110 -3.41 -4.69 -0.81
C ASN A 110 -3.66 -5.97 -0.04
N TRP A 111 -3.76 -7.10 -0.72
CA TRP A 111 -3.69 -8.42 -0.11
C TRP A 111 -2.65 -9.26 -0.82
N ALA A 112 -1.92 -10.02 -0.04
CA ALA A 112 -0.83 -10.84 -0.52
C ALA A 112 -0.63 -12.09 0.33
N GLU A 113 0.01 -13.07 -0.24
CA GLU A 113 0.74 -14.08 0.48
C GLU A 113 2.13 -13.52 0.76
N LEU A 114 2.46 -13.30 2.03
CA LEU A 114 3.78 -12.82 2.44
C LEU A 114 4.67 -14.01 2.77
N HIS A 115 5.84 -14.06 2.14
CA HIS A 115 6.94 -14.94 2.49
C HIS A 115 8.00 -14.12 3.20
N ILE A 116 8.30 -14.46 4.43
CA ILE A 116 9.26 -13.74 5.26
C ILE A 116 10.34 -14.72 5.70
N THR A 117 11.58 -14.44 5.33
CA THR A 117 12.76 -15.17 5.81
C THR A 117 13.47 -14.33 6.84
N TYR A 118 13.75 -14.92 7.99
CA TYR A 118 14.46 -14.28 9.10
C TYR A 118 15.96 -14.63 9.08
N LYS A 119 16.78 -13.72 9.59
CA LYS A 119 18.26 -13.89 9.63
C LYS A 119 18.73 -15.08 10.47
N ASP A 120 17.92 -15.57 11.38
CA ASP A 120 18.17 -16.77 12.18
C ASP A 120 17.80 -18.07 11.45
N GLY A 121 17.27 -17.98 10.21
CA GLY A 121 16.87 -19.10 9.37
C GLY A 121 15.39 -19.50 9.53
N GLY A 122 14.61 -18.78 10.31
CA GLY A 122 13.15 -18.99 10.37
C GLY A 122 12.45 -18.49 9.11
N ASP A 123 11.44 -19.23 8.64
CA ASP A 123 10.57 -18.84 7.52
C ASP A 123 9.12 -18.81 7.96
N VAL A 124 8.38 -17.80 7.44
CA VAL A 124 6.96 -17.63 7.71
C VAL A 124 6.22 -17.32 6.42
N ILE A 125 5.09 -18.00 6.19
CA ILE A 125 4.17 -17.73 5.08
C ILE A 125 2.81 -17.40 5.66
N ILE A 126 2.31 -16.19 5.39
CA ILE A 126 1.02 -15.72 5.92
C ILE A 126 0.19 -15.02 4.85
N TRP A 127 -1.11 -15.04 5.01
CA TRP A 127 -1.99 -14.10 4.33
C TRP A 127 -1.99 -12.77 5.07
N ALA A 128 -1.74 -11.69 4.34
CA ALA A 128 -1.82 -10.34 4.87
C ALA A 128 -2.77 -9.48 4.02
N ASN A 129 -3.46 -8.56 4.68
CA ASN A 129 -4.17 -7.46 4.04
C ASN A 129 -3.76 -6.15 4.70
N SER A 130 -3.32 -5.20 3.90
CA SER A 130 -3.04 -3.84 4.35
C SER A 130 -3.89 -2.86 3.54
N ILE A 131 -4.50 -1.89 4.22
CA ILE A 131 -5.35 -0.88 3.61
C ILE A 131 -4.71 0.47 3.90
N TYR A 132 -4.45 1.26 2.86
CA TYR A 132 -3.72 2.52 2.92
C TYR A 132 -4.61 3.68 2.51
N GLN A 133 -4.80 4.68 3.38
CA GLN A 133 -5.41 5.95 3.01
C GLN A 133 -4.36 6.86 2.39
N ILE A 134 -4.70 7.42 1.23
CA ILE A 134 -3.79 8.27 0.48
C ILE A 134 -4.36 9.68 0.40
N LYS A 135 -3.53 10.65 0.72
CA LYS A 135 -3.82 12.06 0.59
C LYS A 135 -2.55 12.78 0.12
N ASP A 136 -2.70 13.68 -0.86
CA ASP A 136 -1.59 14.50 -1.37
C ASP A 136 -0.33 13.67 -1.76
N LYS A 137 -0.55 12.49 -2.36
CA LYS A 137 0.49 11.53 -2.76
C LYS A 137 1.33 10.99 -1.58
N LYS A 138 0.74 10.93 -0.40
CA LYS A 138 1.32 10.35 0.81
C LYS A 138 0.37 9.35 1.43
N ILE A 139 0.91 8.36 2.11
CA ILE A 139 0.15 7.45 2.96
C ILE A 139 -0.05 8.14 4.30
N VAL A 140 -1.29 8.50 4.64
CA VAL A 140 -1.64 9.19 5.89
C VAL A 140 -2.11 8.23 6.97
N LYS A 141 -2.66 7.08 6.57
CA LYS A 141 -3.14 6.06 7.51
C LYS A 141 -3.00 4.68 6.88
N SER A 142 -2.76 3.66 7.71
CA SER A 142 -2.90 2.27 7.30
C SER A 142 -3.57 1.42 8.36
N PHE A 143 -4.23 0.34 7.89
CA PHE A 143 -4.64 -0.78 8.72
C PHE A 143 -3.97 -2.03 8.19
N THR A 144 -3.38 -2.83 9.07
CA THR A 144 -2.73 -4.08 8.68
C THR A 144 -3.38 -5.24 9.44
N PHE A 145 -3.71 -6.30 8.70
CA PHE A 145 -4.36 -7.50 9.22
C PHE A 145 -3.61 -8.74 8.76
N TYR A 146 -3.21 -9.56 9.70
CA TYR A 146 -2.69 -10.91 9.46
C TYR A 146 -2.87 -11.77 10.72
N ASN A 147 -2.72 -13.06 10.58
CA ASN A 147 -2.79 -13.97 11.73
C ASN A 147 -1.41 -14.06 12.40
N GLU A 148 -1.18 -13.24 13.41
CA GLU A 148 0.07 -13.21 14.17
C GLU A 148 0.34 -14.52 14.91
N ALA A 149 -0.72 -15.16 15.44
CA ALA A 149 -0.58 -16.45 16.10
C ALA A 149 -0.08 -17.54 15.15
N ASP A 150 -0.55 -17.55 13.90
CA ASP A 150 -0.07 -18.47 12.87
C ASP A 150 1.42 -18.23 12.56
N ALA A 151 1.82 -16.96 12.37
CA ALA A 151 3.22 -16.60 12.15
C ALA A 151 4.14 -17.10 13.30
N LEU A 152 3.73 -16.87 14.54
CA LEU A 152 4.48 -17.30 15.71
C LEU A 152 4.55 -18.84 15.82
N GLN A 153 3.46 -19.55 15.49
CA GLN A 153 3.47 -21.03 15.48
C GLN A 153 4.42 -21.59 14.44
N GLN A 154 4.50 -20.99 13.25
CA GLN A 154 5.45 -21.39 12.22
C GLN A 154 6.92 -21.22 12.69
N LEU A 155 7.19 -20.25 13.55
CA LEU A 155 8.48 -20.02 14.20
C LEU A 155 8.71 -20.90 15.44
N GLY A 156 7.81 -21.85 15.74
CA GLY A 156 7.94 -22.80 16.82
C GLY A 156 7.43 -22.33 18.19
N TYR A 157 6.75 -21.18 18.26
CA TYR A 157 6.11 -20.74 19.50
C TYR A 157 4.87 -21.57 19.80
N VAL A 158 4.65 -21.83 21.09
CA VAL A 158 3.48 -22.56 21.59
C VAL A 158 2.70 -21.66 22.54
N PHE A 159 1.39 -21.53 22.29
CA PHE A 159 0.50 -20.78 23.16
C PHE A 159 -0.01 -21.70 24.28
N VAL A 160 0.20 -21.31 25.52
CA VAL A 160 -0.29 -22.03 26.70
C VAL A 160 -1.25 -21.11 27.48
N ASN A 161 -2.30 -21.69 28.03
CA ASN A 161 -3.14 -20.98 28.99
C ASN A 161 -2.38 -20.89 30.31
N PRO A 162 -2.13 -19.67 30.87
CA PRO A 162 -1.40 -19.52 32.12
C PRO A 162 -2.04 -20.27 33.32
N ASN A 163 -3.35 -20.57 33.24
CA ASN A 163 -4.05 -21.32 34.27
C ASN A 163 -3.80 -22.83 34.19
N ASP A 164 -3.16 -23.32 33.12
CA ASP A 164 -2.82 -24.74 32.93
C ASP A 164 -1.36 -25.04 33.29
N LEU A 165 -0.63 -24.04 33.81
CA LEU A 165 0.73 -24.13 34.33
C LEU A 165 0.73 -24.16 35.85
#